data_1badf2fecdd3c07e9174d40232133192
#
_entry.id   1badf2fecdd3c07e9174d40232133192
#
_cell.length_a   1.000
_cell.length_b   1.000
_cell.length_c   1.000
_cell.angle_alpha   90.00
_cell.angle_beta   90.00
_cell.angle_gamma   90.00
#
_symmetry.space_group_name_H-M   'P 1'
#
loop_
_entity.id
_entity.type
_entity.pdbx_description
1 polymer ?
#
loop_
_entity_poly.entity_id
_entity_poly.type
_entity_poly.pdbx_seq_one_letter_code
_entity_poly.pdbx_strand_id
1 'polypeptide(L)'
;PQHPYTQQLLASVPKLGSVAVRELKVAEGAKAEPVLKLENVTIEYPKRGRAPAFKAVTDFSLEIYPGEIVGLVGESGSGKTTIGRASIGLLPIKEGVISVAGNDISNADMKALSQIRRHTGIVFQDPASSLNPRLPIGESIGEPMLLAGVAKGEELHRRVEDLLDSVELPRSYRNRYPHELSGGQRQRIGIARALALT
;
A
#
# COMPACT_ATOMS: atom_id res chain seq x y z
N PRO A 1 14.65 24.23 -22.83
CA PRO A 1 15.97 23.78 -22.38
C PRO A 1 16.59 22.84 -23.39
N GLN A 2 17.90 22.99 -23.65
CA GLN A 2 18.56 22.17 -24.68
C GLN A 2 19.14 20.86 -24.14
N HIS A 3 19.34 20.76 -22.82
CA HIS A 3 19.92 19.57 -22.19
C HIS A 3 18.92 18.39 -22.18
N PRO A 4 19.29 17.18 -22.66
CA PRO A 4 18.40 16.03 -22.77
C PRO A 4 17.73 15.64 -21.44
N TYR A 5 18.48 15.66 -20.34
CA TYR A 5 17.95 15.35 -18.99
C TYR A 5 16.85 16.35 -18.56
N THR A 6 17.02 17.66 -18.86
CA THR A 6 16.01 18.67 -18.53
C THR A 6 14.75 18.49 -19.40
N GLN A 7 14.90 18.09 -20.65
CA GLN A 7 13.76 17.78 -21.52
C GLN A 7 13.00 16.56 -20.99
N GLN A 8 13.68 15.53 -20.52
CA GLN A 8 13.08 14.34 -19.93
C GLN A 8 12.34 14.68 -18.63
N LEU A 9 12.91 15.53 -17.77
CA LEU A 9 12.24 16.00 -16.56
C LEU A 9 10.97 16.79 -16.88
N LEU A 10 11.00 17.70 -17.85
CA LEU A 10 9.83 18.45 -18.27
C LEU A 10 8.75 17.59 -18.93
N ALA A 11 9.16 16.54 -19.66
CA ALA A 11 8.23 15.59 -20.25
C ALA A 11 7.52 14.72 -19.20
N SER A 12 8.15 14.50 -18.02
CA SER A 12 7.57 13.73 -16.92
C SER A 12 6.63 14.56 -16.02
N VAL A 13 6.54 15.88 -16.23
CA VAL A 13 5.59 16.72 -15.47
C VAL A 13 4.18 16.46 -15.98
N PRO A 14 3.22 16.00 -15.13
CA PRO A 14 1.85 15.81 -15.52
C PRO A 14 1.23 17.15 -16.00
N LYS A 15 0.68 17.17 -17.20
CA LYS A 15 -0.05 18.36 -17.70
C LYS A 15 -1.46 18.33 -17.14
N LEU A 16 -1.91 19.41 -16.51
CA LEU A 16 -3.29 19.60 -16.10
C LEU A 16 -4.20 19.47 -17.34
N GLY A 17 -5.15 18.55 -17.30
CA GLY A 17 -6.10 18.29 -18.41
C GLY A 17 -5.65 17.22 -19.42
N SER A 18 -4.45 16.62 -19.29
CA SER A 18 -4.00 15.53 -20.17
C SER A 18 -4.34 14.12 -19.65
N VAL A 19 -4.97 14.03 -18.49
CA VAL A 19 -5.48 12.74 -18.00
C VAL A 19 -6.72 12.43 -18.84
N ALA A 20 -6.56 11.57 -19.85
CA ALA A 20 -7.69 10.89 -20.43
C ALA A 20 -8.40 10.16 -19.29
N VAL A 21 -9.60 10.58 -18.94
CA VAL A 21 -10.49 9.80 -18.08
C VAL A 21 -10.71 8.49 -18.84
N ARG A 22 -9.95 7.48 -18.48
CA ARG A 22 -10.17 6.14 -18.98
C ARG A 22 -11.46 5.71 -18.29
N GLU A 23 -12.59 5.86 -18.98
CA GLU A 23 -13.81 5.19 -18.56
C GLU A 23 -13.45 3.71 -18.43
N LEU A 24 -13.31 3.24 -17.21
CA LEU A 24 -13.22 1.82 -16.93
C LEU A 24 -14.54 1.26 -17.45
N LYS A 25 -14.51 0.60 -18.61
CA LYS A 25 -15.63 -0.22 -19.08
C LYS A 25 -15.76 -1.34 -18.06
N VAL A 26 -16.55 -1.10 -17.03
CA VAL A 26 -17.12 -2.17 -16.22
C VAL A 26 -17.89 -3.01 -17.23
N ALA A 27 -17.50 -4.25 -17.40
CA ALA A 27 -18.17 -5.16 -18.30
C ALA A 27 -19.66 -5.16 -17.93
N GLU A 28 -20.51 -4.65 -18.83
CA GLU A 28 -21.96 -4.67 -18.65
C GLU A 28 -22.38 -6.12 -18.45
N GLY A 29 -22.87 -6.45 -17.26
CA GLY A 29 -23.50 -7.74 -16.99
C GLY A 29 -23.07 -8.50 -15.73
N ALA A 30 -21.91 -8.26 -15.15
CA ALA A 30 -21.56 -8.82 -13.85
C ALA A 30 -21.43 -7.66 -12.86
N LYS A 31 -22.25 -7.64 -11.80
CA LYS A 31 -21.96 -6.81 -10.62
C LYS A 31 -20.69 -7.42 -10.00
N ALA A 32 -19.53 -6.89 -10.42
CA ALA A 32 -18.28 -7.26 -9.78
C ALA A 32 -18.42 -6.89 -8.29
N GLU A 33 -18.09 -7.81 -7.40
CA GLU A 33 -18.04 -7.50 -5.98
C GLU A 33 -16.86 -6.54 -5.71
N PRO A 34 -17.03 -5.54 -4.84
CA PRO A 34 -15.96 -4.63 -4.50
C PRO A 34 -14.81 -5.39 -3.81
N VAL A 35 -13.56 -5.09 -4.20
CA VAL A 35 -12.36 -5.63 -3.53
C VAL A 35 -12.11 -4.97 -2.19
N LEU A 36 -12.59 -3.74 -2.01
CA LEU A 36 -12.62 -3.03 -0.74
C LEU A 36 -13.96 -2.33 -0.59
N LYS A 37 -14.62 -2.53 0.55
CA LYS A 37 -15.85 -1.85 0.91
C LYS A 37 -15.78 -1.32 2.33
N LEU A 38 -16.08 -0.05 2.50
CA LEU A 38 -16.29 0.63 3.78
C LEU A 38 -17.73 1.10 3.85
N GLU A 39 -18.43 0.80 4.94
CA GLU A 39 -19.81 1.20 5.16
C GLU A 39 -19.95 1.90 6.49
N ASN A 40 -20.28 3.19 6.48
CA ASN A 40 -20.54 4.04 7.66
C ASN A 40 -19.42 3.96 8.70
N VAL A 41 -18.17 3.92 8.24
CA VAL A 41 -16.99 3.69 9.09
C VAL A 41 -16.68 4.92 9.93
N THR A 42 -16.62 4.73 11.23
CA THR A 42 -16.14 5.71 12.21
C THR A 42 -14.87 5.19 12.87
N ILE A 43 -13.82 6.00 12.88
CA ILE A 43 -12.52 5.67 13.47
C ILE A 43 -12.20 6.66 14.56
N GLU A 44 -11.98 6.15 15.76
CA GLU A 44 -11.67 6.94 16.95
C GLU A 44 -10.33 6.51 17.55
N TYR A 45 -9.45 7.47 17.76
CA TYR A 45 -8.26 7.25 18.59
C TYR A 45 -8.67 7.33 20.06
N PRO A 46 -8.42 6.28 20.86
CA PRO A 46 -8.81 6.26 22.25
C PRO A 46 -8.07 7.32 23.07
N LYS A 47 -8.62 7.68 24.22
CA LYS A 47 -7.96 8.55 25.18
C LYS A 47 -6.55 8.05 25.52
N ARG A 48 -5.57 8.93 25.42
CA ARG A 48 -4.17 8.62 25.73
C ARG A 48 -3.61 9.62 26.74
N GLY A 49 -3.42 9.18 27.96
CA GLY A 49 -2.99 10.05 29.06
C GLY A 49 -3.98 11.20 29.28
N ARG A 50 -3.55 12.46 29.13
CA ARG A 50 -4.39 13.66 29.25
C ARG A 50 -5.15 14.03 27.98
N ALA A 51 -4.77 13.47 26.81
CA ALA A 51 -5.46 13.75 25.55
C ALA A 51 -6.82 13.02 25.53
N PRO A 52 -7.94 13.73 25.24
CA PRO A 52 -9.25 13.09 25.09
C PRO A 52 -9.29 12.15 23.89
N ALA A 53 -10.29 11.27 23.84
CA ALA A 53 -10.58 10.49 22.65
C ALA A 53 -10.91 11.43 21.47
N PHE A 54 -10.44 11.08 20.27
CA PHE A 54 -10.57 11.92 19.08
C PHE A 54 -11.12 11.08 17.90
N LYS A 55 -12.27 11.48 17.37
CA LYS A 55 -12.83 10.91 16.14
C LYS A 55 -12.09 11.49 14.94
N ALA A 56 -11.28 10.66 14.31
CA ALA A 56 -10.50 11.05 13.14
C ALA A 56 -11.27 10.90 11.82
N VAL A 57 -12.28 10.02 11.80
CA VAL A 57 -13.17 9.77 10.67
C VAL A 57 -14.56 9.49 11.24
N THR A 58 -15.59 10.03 10.60
CA THR A 58 -16.99 9.83 10.99
C THR A 58 -17.81 9.51 9.75
N ASP A 59 -18.55 8.40 9.80
CA ASP A 59 -19.56 8.00 8.81
C ASP A 59 -19.02 7.99 7.37
N PHE A 60 -17.86 7.36 7.15
CA PHE A 60 -17.21 7.29 5.85
C PHE A 60 -17.58 6.00 5.12
N SER A 61 -18.01 6.14 3.87
CA SER A 61 -18.32 5.01 2.98
C SER A 61 -17.55 5.11 1.68
N LEU A 62 -17.04 3.97 1.18
CA LEU A 62 -16.27 3.88 -0.06
C LEU A 62 -16.34 2.44 -0.59
N GLU A 63 -16.47 2.29 -1.89
CA GLU A 63 -16.31 1.01 -2.57
C GLU A 63 -15.20 1.14 -3.63
N ILE A 64 -14.34 0.12 -3.74
CA ILE A 64 -13.32 0.02 -4.78
C ILE A 64 -13.48 -1.33 -5.48
N TYR A 65 -13.53 -1.28 -6.80
CA TYR A 65 -13.73 -2.46 -7.63
C TYR A 65 -12.43 -2.96 -8.25
N PRO A 66 -12.37 -4.23 -8.74
CA PRO A 66 -11.18 -4.76 -9.38
C PRO A 66 -10.69 -3.88 -10.54
N GLY A 67 -9.39 -3.55 -10.52
CA GLY A 67 -8.75 -2.70 -11.55
C GLY A 67 -9.02 -1.20 -11.40
N GLU A 68 -9.77 -0.77 -10.40
CA GLU A 68 -10.04 0.64 -10.13
C GLU A 68 -8.90 1.31 -9.37
N ILE A 69 -8.64 2.58 -9.69
CA ILE A 69 -7.71 3.44 -8.97
C ILE A 69 -8.49 4.60 -8.38
N VAL A 70 -8.55 4.66 -7.06
CA VAL A 70 -9.26 5.71 -6.32
C VAL A 70 -8.28 6.66 -5.64
N GLY A 71 -8.42 7.95 -5.91
CA GLY A 71 -7.67 9.02 -5.25
C GLY A 71 -8.44 9.61 -4.06
N LEU A 72 -7.91 9.47 -2.84
CA LEU A 72 -8.48 10.12 -1.65
C LEU A 72 -7.78 11.45 -1.40
N VAL A 73 -8.50 12.56 -1.63
CA VAL A 73 -7.99 13.94 -1.55
C VAL A 73 -8.61 14.68 -0.36
N GLY A 74 -7.88 15.63 0.20
CA GLY A 74 -8.34 16.47 1.31
C GLY A 74 -7.18 17.13 2.04
N GLU A 75 -7.47 18.02 2.98
CA GLU A 75 -6.48 18.76 3.77
C GLU A 75 -5.62 17.86 4.66
N SER A 76 -4.48 18.40 5.14
CA SER A 76 -3.68 17.69 6.14
C SER A 76 -4.48 17.49 7.41
N GLY A 77 -4.45 16.27 7.97
CA GLY A 77 -5.23 15.93 9.16
C GLY A 77 -6.69 15.50 8.90
N SER A 78 -7.18 15.51 7.65
CA SER A 78 -8.56 15.11 7.33
C SER A 78 -8.86 13.60 7.42
N GLY A 79 -7.94 12.77 7.94
CA GLY A 79 -8.18 11.36 8.17
C GLY A 79 -7.77 10.42 7.02
N LYS A 80 -7.22 10.90 5.89
CA LYS A 80 -6.83 10.06 4.73
C LYS A 80 -5.96 8.86 5.10
N THR A 81 -4.87 9.11 5.82
CA THR A 81 -3.96 8.06 6.28
C THR A 81 -4.62 7.11 7.26
N THR A 82 -5.54 7.63 8.09
CA THR A 82 -6.33 6.85 9.04
C THR A 82 -7.25 5.87 8.32
N ILE A 83 -7.98 6.36 7.29
CA ILE A 83 -8.80 5.52 6.42
C ILE A 83 -7.95 4.43 5.75
N GLY A 84 -6.85 4.80 5.09
CA GLY A 84 -5.99 3.83 4.42
C GLY A 84 -5.43 2.75 5.36
N ARG A 85 -5.07 3.10 6.60
CA ARG A 85 -4.61 2.13 7.59
C ARG A 85 -5.73 1.22 8.10
N ALA A 86 -6.94 1.76 8.30
CA ALA A 86 -8.09 0.97 8.71
C ALA A 86 -8.53 0.00 7.62
N SER A 87 -8.48 0.40 6.34
CA SER A 87 -8.84 -0.41 5.17
C SER A 87 -8.03 -1.71 5.04
N ILE A 88 -6.87 -1.79 5.66
CA ILE A 88 -6.00 -3.00 5.65
C ILE A 88 -5.84 -3.61 7.06
N GLY A 89 -6.73 -3.25 7.99
CA GLY A 89 -6.72 -3.79 9.35
C GLY A 89 -5.51 -3.39 10.20
N LEU A 90 -4.87 -2.25 9.93
CA LEU A 90 -3.80 -1.69 10.78
C LEU A 90 -4.34 -0.80 11.91
N LEU A 91 -5.58 -0.35 11.80
CA LEU A 91 -6.29 0.40 12.83
C LEU A 91 -7.66 -0.22 13.04
N PRO A 92 -8.11 -0.39 14.30
CA PRO A 92 -9.47 -0.80 14.58
C PRO A 92 -10.46 0.32 14.23
N ILE A 93 -11.66 -0.06 13.87
CA ILE A 93 -12.78 0.87 13.70
C ILE A 93 -13.65 0.88 14.96
N LYS A 94 -14.40 1.96 15.16
CA LYS A 94 -15.35 2.08 16.28
C LYS A 94 -16.76 1.65 15.85
N GLU A 95 -17.15 2.02 14.64
CA GLU A 95 -18.48 1.78 14.08
C GLU A 95 -18.35 1.52 12.58
N GLY A 96 -19.34 0.86 12.00
CA GLY A 96 -19.39 0.53 10.58
C GLY A 96 -18.80 -0.83 10.24
N VAL A 97 -18.60 -1.08 8.95
CA VAL A 97 -18.09 -2.35 8.42
C VAL A 97 -16.99 -2.08 7.39
N ILE A 98 -15.90 -2.85 7.45
CA ILE A 98 -14.87 -2.91 6.42
C ILE A 98 -14.79 -4.33 5.90
N SER A 99 -14.95 -4.49 4.58
CA SER A 99 -14.77 -5.77 3.89
C SER A 99 -13.62 -5.67 2.86
N VAL A 100 -12.75 -6.67 2.86
CA VAL A 100 -11.62 -6.79 1.91
C VAL A 100 -11.73 -8.14 1.21
N ALA A 101 -11.78 -8.13 -0.12
CA ALA A 101 -11.97 -9.33 -0.93
C ALA A 101 -13.13 -10.22 -0.41
N GLY A 102 -14.26 -9.61 -0.07
CA GLY A 102 -15.45 -10.29 0.45
C GLY A 102 -15.39 -10.71 1.93
N ASN A 103 -14.28 -10.46 2.63
CA ASN A 103 -14.12 -10.82 4.05
C ASN A 103 -14.29 -9.61 4.95
N ASP A 104 -15.20 -9.68 5.93
CA ASP A 104 -15.36 -8.66 6.97
C ASP A 104 -14.13 -8.65 7.90
N ILE A 105 -13.49 -7.48 8.00
CA ILE A 105 -12.31 -7.26 8.85
C ILE A 105 -12.58 -6.34 10.04
N SER A 106 -13.80 -5.88 10.22
CA SER A 106 -14.18 -4.87 11.22
C SER A 106 -13.79 -5.24 12.65
N ASN A 107 -13.93 -6.54 12.98
CA ASN A 107 -13.59 -7.12 14.28
C ASN A 107 -12.68 -8.36 14.12
N ALA A 108 -11.91 -8.43 13.02
CA ALA A 108 -11.09 -9.59 12.73
C ALA A 108 -9.96 -9.75 13.75
N ASP A 109 -9.75 -10.97 14.20
CA ASP A 109 -8.61 -11.32 15.03
C ASP A 109 -7.30 -11.33 14.22
N MET A 110 -6.17 -11.47 14.91
CA MET A 110 -4.84 -11.48 14.26
C MET A 110 -4.68 -12.58 13.22
N LYS A 111 -5.38 -13.72 13.39
CA LYS A 111 -5.32 -14.85 12.45
C LYS A 111 -6.09 -14.53 11.17
N ALA A 112 -7.29 -14.00 11.27
CA ALA A 112 -8.09 -13.54 10.13
C ALA A 112 -7.38 -12.41 9.38
N LEU A 113 -6.85 -11.40 10.10
CA LEU A 113 -6.06 -10.32 9.49
C LEU A 113 -4.82 -10.83 8.77
N SER A 114 -4.16 -11.88 9.27
CA SER A 114 -3.00 -12.48 8.60
C SER A 114 -3.36 -13.08 7.24
N GLN A 115 -4.56 -13.68 7.10
CA GLN A 115 -5.04 -14.20 5.82
C GLN A 115 -5.31 -13.06 4.82
N ILE A 116 -5.96 -11.99 5.28
CA ILE A 116 -6.32 -10.83 4.45
C ILE A 116 -5.09 -10.07 3.98
N ARG A 117 -4.06 -9.94 4.84
CA ARG A 117 -2.79 -9.30 4.50
C ARG A 117 -2.02 -9.98 3.36
N ARG A 118 -2.39 -11.21 2.98
CA ARG A 118 -1.84 -11.87 1.78
C ARG A 118 -2.39 -11.26 0.48
N HIS A 119 -3.51 -10.57 0.55
CA HIS A 119 -4.20 -9.96 -0.60
C HIS A 119 -4.09 -8.43 -0.59
N THR A 120 -3.35 -7.85 0.36
CA THR A 120 -3.21 -6.40 0.50
C THR A 120 -1.74 -6.02 0.63
N GLY A 121 -1.33 -4.99 -0.11
CA GLY A 121 -0.02 -4.36 0.02
C GLY A 121 -0.15 -2.91 0.50
N ILE A 122 0.85 -2.42 1.21
CA ILE A 122 0.94 -1.02 1.61
C ILE A 122 2.30 -0.43 1.25
N VAL A 123 2.29 0.74 0.64
CA VAL A 123 3.48 1.56 0.43
C VAL A 123 3.37 2.79 1.32
N PHE A 124 4.29 2.94 2.26
CA PHE A 124 4.30 4.09 3.17
C PHE A 124 4.86 5.34 2.50
N GLN A 125 4.36 6.50 2.93
CA GLN A 125 4.80 7.80 2.42
C GLN A 125 6.29 8.08 2.72
N ASP A 126 6.78 7.64 3.88
CA ASP A 126 8.19 7.74 4.25
C ASP A 126 8.89 6.37 4.08
N PRO A 127 9.65 6.18 2.99
CA PRO A 127 10.34 4.93 2.73
C PRO A 127 11.48 4.67 3.72
N ALA A 128 12.05 5.71 4.33
CA ALA A 128 13.16 5.55 5.27
C ALA A 128 12.72 4.86 6.56
N SER A 129 11.55 5.22 7.09
CA SER A 129 10.99 4.63 8.30
C SER A 129 10.33 3.26 8.06
N SER A 130 10.12 2.87 6.81
CA SER A 130 9.42 1.63 6.46
C SER A 130 10.33 0.40 6.35
N LEU A 131 11.65 0.60 6.27
CA LEU A 131 12.65 -0.46 6.16
C LEU A 131 13.43 -0.61 7.46
N ASN A 132 13.68 -1.84 7.87
CA ASN A 132 14.57 -2.10 9.00
C ASN A 132 16.02 -1.83 8.56
N PRO A 133 16.73 -0.84 9.17
CA PRO A 133 18.07 -0.46 8.75
C PRO A 133 19.13 -1.55 9.01
N ARG A 134 18.81 -2.58 9.77
CA ARG A 134 19.70 -3.67 10.13
C ARG A 134 19.56 -4.89 9.21
N LEU A 135 18.56 -4.90 8.33
CA LEU A 135 18.33 -6.00 7.41
C LEU A 135 18.77 -5.62 6.00
N PRO A 136 19.38 -6.56 5.25
CA PRO A 136 19.59 -6.42 3.82
C PRO A 136 18.27 -6.19 3.07
N ILE A 137 18.34 -5.53 1.94
CA ILE A 137 17.18 -5.22 1.11
C ILE A 137 16.44 -6.49 0.67
N GLY A 138 17.18 -7.53 0.31
CA GLY A 138 16.60 -8.81 -0.08
C GLY A 138 15.74 -9.44 1.01
N GLU A 139 16.16 -9.35 2.28
CA GLU A 139 15.37 -9.82 3.41
C GLU A 139 14.11 -8.97 3.61
N SER A 140 14.22 -7.64 3.48
CA SER A 140 13.07 -6.73 3.61
C SER A 140 12.00 -6.97 2.55
N ILE A 141 12.40 -7.28 1.29
CA ILE A 141 11.47 -7.62 0.20
C ILE A 141 10.90 -9.03 0.40
N GLY A 142 11.73 -9.98 0.84
CA GLY A 142 11.37 -11.38 1.00
C GLY A 142 10.51 -11.69 2.24
N GLU A 143 10.54 -10.82 3.25
CA GLU A 143 9.83 -11.04 4.52
C GLU A 143 8.34 -11.40 4.36
N PRO A 144 7.52 -10.70 3.54
CA PRO A 144 6.14 -11.07 3.34
C PRO A 144 5.96 -12.48 2.78
N MET A 145 6.82 -12.89 1.83
CA MET A 145 6.77 -14.23 1.23
C MET A 145 7.13 -15.33 2.24
N LEU A 146 8.12 -15.07 3.10
CA LEU A 146 8.50 -15.99 4.19
C LEU A 146 7.38 -16.15 5.20
N LEU A 147 6.79 -15.03 5.67
CA LEU A 147 5.72 -15.04 6.66
C LEU A 147 4.44 -15.68 6.11
N ALA A 148 4.15 -15.50 4.84
CA ALA A 148 3.03 -16.15 4.17
C ALA A 148 3.29 -17.63 3.81
N GLY A 149 4.54 -18.09 3.91
CA GLY A 149 4.94 -19.46 3.58
C GLY A 149 4.89 -19.78 2.08
N VAL A 150 4.94 -18.74 1.21
CA VAL A 150 4.83 -18.92 -0.25
C VAL A 150 6.16 -19.14 -0.96
N ALA A 151 7.28 -18.74 -0.35
CA ALA A 151 8.62 -18.98 -0.88
C ALA A 151 9.67 -19.08 0.23
N LYS A 152 10.73 -19.87 0.01
CA LYS A 152 11.89 -20.02 0.90
C LYS A 152 13.13 -20.43 0.10
N GLY A 153 14.33 -20.24 0.67
CA GLY A 153 15.61 -20.67 0.06
C GLY A 153 15.81 -20.02 -1.32
N GLU A 154 16.27 -20.79 -2.27
CA GLU A 154 16.58 -20.33 -3.63
C GLU A 154 15.38 -19.70 -4.36
N GLU A 155 14.17 -20.24 -4.17
CA GLU A 155 12.95 -19.69 -4.75
C GLU A 155 12.67 -18.28 -4.23
N LEU A 156 12.87 -18.04 -2.94
CA LEU A 156 12.75 -16.72 -2.35
C LEU A 156 13.77 -15.74 -2.97
N HIS A 157 15.01 -16.16 -3.12
CA HIS A 157 16.06 -15.34 -3.72
C HIS A 157 15.72 -14.95 -5.16
N ARG A 158 15.26 -15.90 -5.95
CA ARG A 158 14.85 -15.65 -7.33
C ARG A 158 13.69 -14.65 -7.41
N ARG A 159 12.65 -14.82 -6.61
CA ARG A 159 11.50 -13.88 -6.57
C ARG A 159 11.90 -12.48 -6.12
N VAL A 160 12.80 -12.37 -5.16
CA VAL A 160 13.34 -11.07 -4.72
C VAL A 160 14.09 -10.38 -5.86
N GLU A 161 14.89 -11.13 -6.65
CA GLU A 161 15.59 -10.57 -7.80
C GLU A 161 14.63 -10.12 -8.90
N ASP A 162 13.59 -10.89 -9.18
CA ASP A 162 12.54 -10.53 -10.15
C ASP A 162 11.76 -9.28 -9.70
N LEU A 163 11.50 -9.13 -8.39
CA LEU A 163 10.89 -7.93 -7.84
C LEU A 163 11.81 -6.70 -7.93
N LEU A 164 13.13 -6.87 -7.73
CA LEU A 164 14.08 -5.79 -7.95
C LEU A 164 14.08 -5.32 -9.39
N ASP A 165 14.09 -6.26 -10.35
CA ASP A 165 14.00 -5.93 -11.79
C ASP A 165 12.69 -5.18 -12.10
N SER A 166 11.55 -5.59 -11.52
CA SER A 166 10.24 -4.97 -11.76
C SER A 166 10.17 -3.50 -11.31
N VAL A 167 11.02 -3.11 -10.35
CA VAL A 167 11.15 -1.73 -9.88
C VAL A 167 12.40 -1.02 -10.42
N GLU A 168 13.00 -1.57 -11.48
CA GLU A 168 14.19 -1.02 -12.16
C GLU A 168 15.40 -0.83 -11.23
N LEU A 169 15.65 -1.80 -10.37
CA LEU A 169 16.83 -1.86 -9.50
C LEU A 169 17.69 -3.08 -9.83
N PRO A 170 19.03 -2.96 -9.80
CA PRO A 170 19.92 -4.09 -10.03
C PRO A 170 19.70 -5.22 -9.03
N ARG A 171 19.72 -6.48 -9.47
CA ARG A 171 19.60 -7.67 -8.61
C ARG A 171 20.63 -7.71 -7.47
N SER A 172 21.82 -7.16 -7.70
CA SER A 172 22.88 -7.06 -6.69
C SER A 172 22.49 -6.23 -5.47
N TYR A 173 21.44 -5.38 -5.60
CA TYR A 173 20.96 -4.56 -4.48
C TYR A 173 20.33 -5.39 -3.35
N ARG A 174 19.98 -6.66 -3.60
CA ARG A 174 19.47 -7.54 -2.55
C ARG A 174 20.39 -7.62 -1.32
N ASN A 175 21.71 -7.48 -1.53
CA ASN A 175 22.72 -7.57 -0.47
C ASN A 175 23.04 -6.21 0.18
N ARG A 176 22.51 -5.10 -0.33
CA ARG A 176 22.70 -3.76 0.24
C ARG A 176 21.80 -3.53 1.43
N TYR A 177 22.18 -2.55 2.23
CA TYR A 177 21.41 -2.08 3.36
C TYR A 177 20.67 -0.77 3.02
N PRO A 178 19.58 -0.41 3.72
CA PRO A 178 18.82 0.80 3.44
C PRO A 178 19.63 2.09 3.45
N HIS A 179 20.66 2.19 4.28
CA HIS A 179 21.52 3.38 4.37
C HIS A 179 22.42 3.59 3.15
N GLU A 180 22.66 2.56 2.35
CA GLU A 180 23.44 2.62 1.11
C GLU A 180 22.63 3.10 -0.10
N LEU A 181 21.33 3.39 0.08
CA LEU A 181 20.40 3.71 -0.98
C LEU A 181 19.88 5.14 -0.88
N SER A 182 19.60 5.74 -2.05
CA SER A 182 18.92 7.03 -2.13
C SER A 182 17.46 6.92 -1.67
N GLY A 183 16.81 8.07 -1.37
CA GLY A 183 15.39 8.11 -1.00
C GLY A 183 14.48 7.46 -2.04
N GLY A 184 14.70 7.76 -3.34
CA GLY A 184 13.92 7.16 -4.43
C GLY A 184 14.15 5.65 -4.58
N GLN A 185 15.38 5.15 -4.35
CA GLN A 185 15.67 3.73 -4.34
C GLN A 185 14.96 3.02 -3.18
N ARG A 186 14.99 3.60 -1.97
CA ARG A 186 14.22 3.06 -0.82
C ARG A 186 12.71 3.04 -1.08
N GLN A 187 12.18 4.05 -1.79
CA GLN A 187 10.77 4.06 -2.21
C GLN A 187 10.46 2.86 -3.11
N ARG A 188 11.28 2.60 -4.13
CA ARG A 188 11.13 1.44 -5.03
C ARG A 188 11.20 0.11 -4.27
N ILE A 189 12.07 -0.01 -3.26
CA ILE A 189 12.10 -1.19 -2.39
C ILE A 189 10.78 -1.35 -1.62
N GLY A 190 10.20 -0.26 -1.11
CA GLY A 190 8.88 -0.27 -0.48
C GLY A 190 7.78 -0.78 -1.42
N ILE A 191 7.84 -0.40 -2.70
CA ILE A 191 6.92 -0.88 -3.74
C ILE A 191 7.16 -2.37 -4.00
N ALA A 192 8.41 -2.80 -4.21
CA ALA A 192 8.76 -4.22 -4.41
C ALA A 192 8.25 -5.10 -3.26
N ARG A 193 8.42 -4.66 -2.00
CA ARG A 193 7.89 -5.35 -0.83
C ARG A 193 6.36 -5.45 -0.84
N ALA A 194 5.65 -4.40 -1.26
CA ALA A 194 4.19 -4.42 -1.34
C ALA A 194 3.67 -5.38 -2.42
N LEU A 195 4.45 -5.60 -3.49
CA LEU A 195 4.14 -6.53 -4.59
C LEU A 195 4.57 -7.98 -4.31
N ALA A 196 5.21 -8.27 -3.18
CA ALA A 196 5.82 -9.57 -2.92
C ALA A 196 4.83 -10.75 -2.85
N LEU A 197 3.54 -10.48 -2.64
CA LEU A 197 2.48 -11.50 -2.54
C LEU A 197 1.47 -11.45 -3.71
N THR A 198 1.73 -10.60 -4.73
CA THR A 198 0.88 -10.49 -5.93
C THR A 198 1.31 -11.47 -7.02
#